data_3b144e8910bbb3672f7d7bbf2e8929e5
#
_entry.id   3b144e8910bbb3672f7d7bbf2e8929e5
#
_cell.length_a   1.000
_cell.length_b   1.000
_cell.length_c   1.000
_cell.angle_alpha   90.00
_cell.angle_beta   90.00
_cell.angle_gamma   90.00
#
_symmetry.space_group_name_H-M   'P 1'
#
loop_
_entity.id
_entity.type
_entity.pdbx_description
1 polymer ?
#
loop_
_entity_poly.entity_id
_entity_poly.type
_entity_poly.pdbx_seq_one_letter_code
_entity_poly.pdbx_strand_id
1 'polypeptide(L)'
;IARYSSGMAPQQEVLMAQTEKYMLLEKEEMLKQKMQSIEAMLNTAVGRDVNSALGVPVEPAHASYIYNIDELIKMSHSNSPLIKSRAKMIAAAKAKVNMAEKEYYPDFTIAGSVFERRGEFKDMWSLTTTINIPIFYKTKQKMAVLEAESALSEAKHELEAVKLMLSSNIRENYSMIKAAEKLTDLYRNGLIPKAYQDFELAISGYVTGKVEAITVITRLKSLIDYELLYWGQFIEREKAVARLEAITAVGPASGGSAGADNQHSARPALQNKIQASVNQGEKEK
;
A
#
# COMPACT_ATOMS: atom_id res chain seq x y z
N ILE A 1 5.36 33.24 30.10
CA ILE A 1 6.42 33.87 30.94
C ILE A 1 5.95 35.25 31.39
N ALA A 2 5.48 36.15 30.51
CA ALA A 2 5.09 37.52 30.87
C ALA A 2 4.05 37.62 32.03
N ARG A 3 3.02 36.76 32.07
CA ARG A 3 2.04 36.70 33.15
C ARG A 3 2.63 36.20 34.48
N TYR A 4 3.59 35.30 34.43
CA TYR A 4 4.31 34.80 35.61
C TYR A 4 5.21 35.90 36.20
N SER A 5 5.96 36.62 35.36
CA SER A 5 6.81 37.74 35.81
C SER A 5 6.02 38.92 36.40
N SER A 6 4.72 39.05 36.01
CA SER A 6 3.79 40.03 36.60
C SER A 6 2.98 39.49 37.80
N GLY A 7 3.25 38.26 38.25
CA GLY A 7 2.56 37.65 39.39
C GLY A 7 1.11 37.19 39.08
N MET A 8 0.71 37.20 37.80
CA MET A 8 -0.67 36.85 37.37
C MET A 8 -0.88 35.38 37.00
N ALA A 9 0.17 34.56 37.01
CA ALA A 9 0.08 33.15 36.72
C ALA A 9 0.99 32.31 37.61
N PRO A 10 0.56 31.10 38.05
CA PRO A 10 1.39 30.21 38.85
C PRO A 10 2.54 29.63 38.04
N GLN A 11 3.69 29.34 38.69
CA GLN A 11 4.86 28.72 38.06
C GLN A 11 4.51 27.39 37.36
N GLN A 12 3.53 26.68 37.86
CA GLN A 12 3.04 25.43 37.28
C GLN A 12 2.60 25.59 35.83
N GLU A 13 1.91 26.69 35.47
CA GLU A 13 1.49 26.94 34.07
C GLU A 13 2.70 27.08 33.13
N VAL A 14 3.78 27.71 33.60
CA VAL A 14 5.02 27.88 32.82
C VAL A 14 5.66 26.50 32.54
N LEU A 15 5.79 25.68 33.58
CA LEU A 15 6.37 24.34 33.47
C LEU A 15 5.55 23.45 32.57
N MET A 16 4.21 23.50 32.66
CA MET A 16 3.32 22.76 31.76
C MET A 16 3.49 23.18 30.30
N ALA A 17 3.53 24.49 30.03
CA ALA A 17 3.74 24.99 28.67
C ALA A 17 5.11 24.59 28.11
N GLN A 18 6.17 24.59 28.94
CA GLN A 18 7.47 24.09 28.53
C GLN A 18 7.48 22.60 28.24
N THR A 19 6.84 21.79 29.08
CA THR A 19 6.71 20.34 28.85
C THR A 19 6.01 20.06 27.54
N GLU A 20 4.88 20.72 27.26
CA GLU A 20 4.15 20.55 26.01
C GLU A 20 4.96 20.98 24.79
N LYS A 21 5.76 22.05 24.90
CA LYS A 21 6.69 22.44 23.85
C LYS A 21 7.69 21.33 23.54
N TYR A 22 8.27 20.67 24.54
CA TYR A 22 9.22 19.58 24.33
C TYR A 22 8.54 18.36 23.74
N MET A 23 7.31 18.04 24.13
CA MET A 23 6.52 16.96 23.52
C MET A 23 6.21 17.22 22.04
N LEU A 24 5.95 18.46 21.64
CA LEU A 24 5.79 18.83 20.24
C LEU A 24 7.10 18.72 19.45
N LEU A 25 8.23 19.12 20.04
CA LEU A 25 9.55 18.95 19.41
C LEU A 25 9.91 17.46 19.24
N GLU A 26 9.62 16.62 20.23
CA GLU A 26 9.76 15.18 20.10
C GLU A 26 8.95 14.62 18.91
N LYS A 27 7.67 15.02 18.82
CA LYS A 27 6.78 14.61 17.72
C LYS A 27 7.30 15.08 16.35
N GLU A 28 7.87 16.29 16.29
CA GLU A 28 8.51 16.84 15.10
C GLU A 28 9.70 15.98 14.65
N GLU A 29 10.61 15.63 15.57
CA GLU A 29 11.76 14.79 15.24
C GLU A 29 11.36 13.37 14.80
N MET A 30 10.37 12.78 15.43
CA MET A 30 9.80 11.50 14.99
C MET A 30 9.23 11.56 13.56
N LEU A 31 8.53 12.65 13.23
CA LEU A 31 7.98 12.84 11.88
C LEU A 31 9.09 13.08 10.85
N LYS A 32 10.14 13.84 11.18
CA LYS A 32 11.32 14.01 10.30
C LYS A 32 12.01 12.69 10.02
N GLN A 33 12.25 11.88 11.05
CA GLN A 33 12.85 10.56 10.89
C GLN A 33 11.99 9.65 9.98
N LYS A 34 10.66 9.66 10.18
CA LYS A 34 9.73 8.90 9.36
C LYS A 34 9.74 9.38 7.89
N MET A 35 9.82 10.68 7.67
CA MET A 35 9.92 11.28 6.33
C MET A 35 11.18 10.80 5.61
N GLN A 36 12.35 10.91 6.25
CA GLN A 36 13.62 10.43 5.70
C GLN A 36 13.58 8.93 5.35
N SER A 37 12.97 8.11 6.22
CA SER A 37 12.80 6.68 5.96
C SER A 37 11.94 6.42 4.71
N ILE A 38 10.83 7.14 4.55
CA ILE A 38 9.93 7.00 3.40
C ILE A 38 10.61 7.50 2.11
N GLU A 39 11.36 8.59 2.16
CA GLU A 39 12.15 9.10 1.04
C GLU A 39 13.17 8.07 0.55
N ALA A 40 13.91 7.45 1.47
CA ALA A 40 14.85 6.38 1.17
C ALA A 40 14.15 5.17 0.52
N MET A 41 12.98 4.76 1.06
CA MET A 41 12.17 3.68 0.48
C MET A 41 11.66 4.00 -0.92
N LEU A 42 11.20 5.22 -1.17
CA LEU A 42 10.74 5.66 -2.50
C LEU A 42 11.89 5.65 -3.50
N ASN A 43 13.05 6.22 -3.15
CA ASN A 43 14.23 6.22 -4.01
C ASN A 43 14.64 4.80 -4.38
N THR A 44 14.69 3.89 -3.40
CA THR A 44 15.00 2.48 -3.62
C THR A 44 13.97 1.81 -4.52
N ALA A 45 12.68 2.06 -4.31
CA ALA A 45 11.60 1.45 -5.09
C ALA A 45 11.64 1.83 -6.58
N VAL A 46 12.11 3.04 -6.90
CA VAL A 46 12.26 3.52 -8.29
C VAL A 46 13.68 3.34 -8.84
N GLY A 47 14.57 2.66 -8.11
CA GLY A 47 15.94 2.39 -8.54
C GLY A 47 16.87 3.60 -8.53
N ARG A 48 16.61 4.62 -7.69
CA ARG A 48 17.46 5.80 -7.50
C ARG A 48 18.40 5.61 -6.31
N ASP A 49 19.44 6.44 -6.24
CA ASP A 49 20.29 6.50 -5.04
C ASP A 49 19.45 6.88 -3.81
N VAL A 50 19.72 6.22 -2.68
CA VAL A 50 18.95 6.37 -1.42
C VAL A 50 18.87 7.82 -0.95
N ASN A 51 19.93 8.60 -1.18
CA ASN A 51 20.04 9.98 -0.75
C ASN A 51 19.60 11.00 -1.83
N SER A 52 19.04 10.53 -2.95
CA SER A 52 18.55 11.43 -3.99
C SER A 52 17.45 12.35 -3.44
N ALA A 53 17.57 13.65 -3.68
CA ALA A 53 16.55 14.60 -3.26
C ALA A 53 15.21 14.33 -3.97
N LEU A 54 14.15 14.29 -3.19
CA LEU A 54 12.77 14.27 -3.67
C LEU A 54 12.17 15.67 -3.59
N GLY A 55 11.33 16.02 -4.58
CA GLY A 55 10.56 17.27 -4.53
C GLY A 55 9.48 17.20 -3.44
N VAL A 56 8.98 18.37 -3.04
CA VAL A 56 7.85 18.45 -2.12
C VAL A 56 6.60 17.89 -2.83
N PRO A 57 5.92 16.88 -2.25
CA PRO A 57 4.73 16.32 -2.86
C PRO A 57 3.61 17.35 -2.91
N VAL A 58 2.92 17.41 -4.05
CA VAL A 58 1.71 18.21 -4.22
C VAL A 58 0.51 17.37 -3.78
N GLU A 59 -0.42 17.98 -3.04
CA GLU A 59 -1.67 17.31 -2.67
C GLU A 59 -2.42 16.90 -3.95
N PRO A 60 -2.67 15.60 -4.17
CA PRO A 60 -3.41 15.16 -5.34
C PRO A 60 -4.86 15.65 -5.27
N ALA A 61 -5.44 15.94 -6.43
CA ALA A 61 -6.85 16.31 -6.49
C ALA A 61 -7.72 15.17 -5.94
N HIS A 62 -8.69 15.50 -5.09
CA HIS A 62 -9.67 14.55 -4.57
C HIS A 62 -10.60 14.08 -5.70
N ALA A 63 -10.21 13.02 -6.39
CA ALA A 63 -11.11 12.32 -7.30
C ALA A 63 -11.95 11.32 -6.50
N SER A 64 -13.28 11.40 -6.61
CA SER A 64 -14.15 10.36 -6.04
C SER A 64 -13.88 9.03 -6.73
N TYR A 65 -13.81 7.95 -5.94
CA TYR A 65 -13.65 6.61 -6.50
C TYR A 65 -14.96 6.15 -7.13
N ILE A 66 -14.97 6.08 -8.48
CA ILE A 66 -16.19 5.95 -9.30
C ILE A 66 -16.63 4.48 -9.47
N TYR A 67 -15.69 3.52 -9.38
CA TYR A 67 -16.00 2.12 -9.65
C TYR A 67 -16.92 1.49 -8.61
N ASN A 68 -17.85 0.62 -9.10
CA ASN A 68 -18.67 -0.23 -8.24
C ASN A 68 -17.87 -1.51 -7.88
N ILE A 69 -18.17 -2.06 -6.70
CA ILE A 69 -17.50 -3.27 -6.19
C ILE A 69 -17.63 -4.48 -7.13
N ASP A 70 -18.81 -4.67 -7.73
CA ASP A 70 -19.06 -5.79 -8.64
C ASP A 70 -18.27 -5.65 -9.95
N GLU A 71 -18.07 -4.43 -10.44
CA GLU A 71 -17.22 -4.14 -11.58
C GLU A 71 -15.75 -4.44 -11.27
N LEU A 72 -15.25 -4.04 -10.12
CA LEU A 72 -13.89 -4.32 -9.67
C LEU A 72 -13.61 -5.81 -9.56
N ILE A 73 -14.56 -6.58 -9.02
CA ILE A 73 -14.45 -8.05 -8.94
C ILE A 73 -14.39 -8.66 -10.34
N LYS A 74 -15.25 -8.24 -11.27
CA LYS A 74 -15.23 -8.71 -12.65
C LYS A 74 -13.91 -8.36 -13.35
N MET A 75 -13.43 -7.12 -13.19
CA MET A 75 -12.15 -6.67 -13.75
C MET A 75 -10.97 -7.49 -13.20
N SER A 76 -10.95 -7.74 -11.89
CA SER A 76 -9.94 -8.58 -11.25
C SER A 76 -9.95 -10.00 -11.83
N HIS A 77 -11.11 -10.61 -11.98
CA HIS A 77 -11.21 -11.98 -12.51
C HIS A 77 -10.73 -12.09 -13.96
N SER A 78 -10.90 -11.05 -14.78
CA SER A 78 -10.47 -11.05 -16.19
C SER A 78 -9.00 -10.60 -16.36
N ASN A 79 -8.54 -9.64 -15.58
CA ASN A 79 -7.28 -8.97 -15.84
C ASN A 79 -6.15 -9.38 -14.90
N SER A 80 -6.46 -9.86 -13.68
CA SER A 80 -5.43 -10.15 -12.67
C SER A 80 -4.35 -11.11 -13.19
N PRO A 81 -3.07 -10.70 -13.13
CA PRO A 81 -1.95 -11.57 -13.51
C PRO A 81 -1.88 -12.83 -12.65
N LEU A 82 -2.29 -12.73 -11.38
CA LEU A 82 -2.29 -13.87 -10.46
C LEU A 82 -3.29 -14.95 -10.90
N ILE A 83 -4.50 -14.57 -11.30
CA ILE A 83 -5.50 -15.50 -11.84
C ILE A 83 -5.00 -16.14 -13.14
N LYS A 84 -4.42 -15.34 -14.04
CA LYS A 84 -3.83 -15.84 -15.30
C LYS A 84 -2.69 -16.83 -15.03
N SER A 85 -1.85 -16.56 -14.04
CA SER A 85 -0.78 -17.46 -13.60
C SER A 85 -1.35 -18.80 -13.11
N ARG A 86 -2.37 -18.79 -12.22
CA ARG A 86 -3.01 -20.00 -11.71
C ARG A 86 -3.72 -20.80 -12.83
N ALA A 87 -4.33 -20.11 -13.78
CA ALA A 87 -4.91 -20.78 -14.97
C ALA A 87 -3.85 -21.50 -15.82
N LYS A 88 -2.65 -20.93 -15.95
CA LYS A 88 -1.52 -21.61 -16.63
C LYS A 88 -1.01 -22.81 -15.83
N MET A 89 -1.05 -22.75 -14.48
CA MET A 89 -0.70 -23.91 -13.63
C MET A 89 -1.67 -25.06 -13.81
N ILE A 90 -2.98 -24.79 -13.97
CA ILE A 90 -3.98 -25.82 -14.32
C ILE A 90 -3.64 -26.46 -15.67
N ALA A 91 -3.27 -25.65 -16.68
CA ALA A 91 -2.87 -26.19 -17.98
C ALA A 91 -1.61 -27.05 -17.88
N ALA A 92 -0.64 -26.66 -17.06
CA ALA A 92 0.56 -27.46 -16.81
C ALA A 92 0.25 -28.78 -16.07
N ALA A 93 -0.62 -28.73 -15.05
CA ALA A 93 -1.06 -29.93 -14.34
C ALA A 93 -1.82 -30.89 -15.26
N LYS A 94 -2.68 -30.36 -16.15
CA LYS A 94 -3.37 -31.17 -17.18
C LYS A 94 -2.38 -31.82 -18.13
N ALA A 95 -1.35 -31.13 -18.54
CA ALA A 95 -0.29 -31.72 -19.38
C ALA A 95 0.48 -32.84 -18.64
N LYS A 96 0.68 -32.71 -17.31
CA LYS A 96 1.25 -33.81 -16.50
C LYS A 96 0.35 -35.03 -16.42
N VAL A 97 -0.99 -34.88 -16.34
CA VAL A 97 -1.94 -36.01 -16.44
C VAL A 97 -1.77 -36.70 -17.77
N ASN A 98 -1.80 -35.94 -18.87
CA ASN A 98 -1.61 -36.50 -20.21
C ASN A 98 -0.25 -37.19 -20.35
N MET A 99 0.80 -36.69 -19.73
CA MET A 99 2.12 -37.33 -19.71
C MET A 99 2.09 -38.67 -18.96
N ALA A 100 1.49 -38.69 -17.75
CA ALA A 100 1.35 -39.93 -16.98
C ALA A 100 0.49 -40.98 -17.69
N GLU A 101 -0.56 -40.58 -18.43
CA GLU A 101 -1.34 -41.45 -19.27
C GLU A 101 -0.51 -42.05 -20.44
N LYS A 102 0.45 -41.26 -21.00
CA LYS A 102 1.33 -41.75 -22.04
C LYS A 102 2.34 -42.82 -21.56
N GLU A 103 2.66 -42.84 -20.26
CA GLU A 103 3.53 -43.85 -19.66
C GLU A 103 2.91 -45.29 -19.70
N TYR A 104 1.62 -45.43 -20.07
CA TYR A 104 1.05 -46.75 -20.36
C TYR A 104 1.55 -47.34 -21.69
N TYR A 105 2.11 -46.52 -22.58
CA TYR A 105 2.62 -46.98 -23.85
C TYR A 105 4.12 -47.29 -23.78
N PRO A 106 4.63 -48.26 -24.59
CA PRO A 106 6.06 -48.51 -24.63
C PRO A 106 6.86 -47.34 -25.17
N ASP A 107 8.01 -47.08 -24.58
CA ASP A 107 8.98 -46.10 -25.07
C ASP A 107 9.98 -46.78 -25.99
N PHE A 108 10.36 -46.09 -27.07
CA PHE A 108 11.34 -46.54 -28.04
C PHE A 108 12.54 -45.57 -28.05
N THR A 109 13.73 -46.12 -27.82
CA THR A 109 14.95 -45.34 -27.91
C THR A 109 15.85 -45.96 -28.99
N ILE A 110 16.33 -45.14 -29.93
CA ILE A 110 17.30 -45.50 -30.93
C ILE A 110 18.56 -44.66 -30.67
N ALA A 111 19.68 -45.35 -30.43
CA ALA A 111 20.97 -44.71 -30.19
C ALA A 111 22.01 -45.21 -31.20
N GLY A 112 22.62 -44.29 -31.93
CA GLY A 112 23.74 -44.56 -32.80
C GLY A 112 25.03 -44.01 -32.13
N SER A 113 26.10 -44.84 -32.08
CA SER A 113 27.40 -44.42 -31.56
C SER A 113 28.49 -44.80 -32.54
N VAL A 114 29.44 -43.90 -32.74
CA VAL A 114 30.64 -44.11 -33.53
C VAL A 114 31.81 -43.96 -32.58
N PHE A 115 32.68 -44.94 -32.58
CA PHE A 115 33.91 -44.98 -31.73
C PHE A 115 35.12 -44.92 -32.64
N GLU A 116 35.80 -43.80 -32.67
CA GLU A 116 37.05 -43.63 -33.35
C GLU A 116 38.17 -44.28 -32.49
N ARG A 117 38.89 -45.24 -33.07
CA ARG A 117 39.98 -45.94 -32.40
C ARG A 117 41.32 -45.51 -32.99
N ARG A 118 42.28 -45.17 -32.13
CA ARG A 118 43.66 -44.81 -32.56
C ARG A 118 44.55 -46.04 -32.68
N GLY A 119 45.39 -46.01 -33.66
CA GLY A 119 46.39 -47.12 -33.92
C GLY A 119 45.88 -48.11 -34.96
N GLU A 120 46.23 -49.40 -34.83
CA GLU A 120 45.89 -50.47 -35.79
C GLU A 120 44.43 -50.93 -35.75
N PHE A 121 43.61 -50.38 -34.85
CA PHE A 121 42.19 -50.79 -34.69
C PHE A 121 41.28 -50.00 -35.62
N LYS A 122 40.41 -50.71 -36.31
CA LYS A 122 39.35 -50.11 -37.16
C LYS A 122 38.31 -49.41 -36.29
N ASP A 123 37.78 -48.29 -36.79
CA ASP A 123 36.63 -47.61 -36.19
C ASP A 123 35.41 -48.53 -36.05
N MET A 124 34.68 -48.34 -34.97
CA MET A 124 33.55 -49.16 -34.64
C MET A 124 32.29 -48.31 -34.58
N TRP A 125 31.22 -48.80 -35.09
CA TRP A 125 29.90 -48.16 -34.92
C TRP A 125 28.93 -49.13 -34.26
N SER A 126 27.95 -48.60 -33.54
CA SER A 126 26.87 -49.40 -32.98
C SER A 126 25.52 -48.68 -33.17
N LEU A 127 24.49 -49.44 -33.44
CA LEU A 127 23.11 -49.00 -33.47
C LEU A 127 22.36 -49.83 -32.42
N THR A 128 21.81 -49.15 -31.39
CA THR A 128 21.10 -49.84 -30.33
C THR A 128 19.66 -49.37 -30.33
N THR A 129 18.73 -50.32 -30.34
CA THR A 129 17.29 -50.08 -30.18
C THR A 129 16.86 -50.64 -28.84
N THR A 130 16.30 -49.79 -27.99
CA THR A 130 15.77 -50.16 -26.65
C THR A 130 14.26 -49.96 -26.64
N ILE A 131 13.50 -50.95 -26.17
CA ILE A 131 12.04 -50.87 -25.98
C ILE A 131 11.76 -51.04 -24.50
N ASN A 132 11.16 -50.03 -23.89
CA ASN A 132 10.73 -50.06 -22.48
C ASN A 132 9.25 -50.38 -22.41
N ILE A 133 8.89 -51.59 -21.97
CA ILE A 133 7.50 -52.07 -21.90
C ILE A 133 6.99 -51.95 -20.45
N PRO A 134 5.89 -51.19 -20.16
CA PRO A 134 5.38 -51.01 -18.80
C PRO A 134 4.57 -52.27 -18.34
N ILE A 135 5.26 -53.28 -17.82
CA ILE A 135 4.63 -54.54 -17.37
C ILE A 135 3.80 -54.31 -16.07
N PHE A 136 4.27 -53.43 -15.20
CA PHE A 136 3.63 -53.17 -13.89
C PHE A 136 2.64 -51.99 -13.92
N TYR A 137 1.87 -51.84 -15.01
CA TYR A 137 0.98 -50.68 -15.23
C TYR A 137 -0.07 -50.51 -14.13
N LYS A 138 -0.56 -51.57 -13.48
CA LYS A 138 -1.59 -51.52 -12.43
C LYS A 138 -1.09 -50.88 -11.14
N THR A 139 0.18 -51.06 -10.79
CA THR A 139 0.77 -50.61 -9.52
C THR A 139 1.61 -49.36 -9.66
N LYS A 140 2.23 -49.10 -10.82
CA LYS A 140 3.10 -47.96 -11.08
C LYS A 140 2.35 -46.88 -11.88
N GLN A 141 2.00 -47.14 -13.12
CA GLN A 141 1.44 -46.11 -14.01
C GLN A 141 0.07 -45.63 -13.53
N LYS A 142 -0.80 -46.54 -13.06
CA LYS A 142 -2.12 -46.17 -12.52
C LYS A 142 -1.97 -45.22 -11.33
N MET A 143 -1.02 -45.47 -10.43
CA MET A 143 -0.80 -44.57 -9.28
C MET A 143 -0.22 -43.24 -9.72
N ALA A 144 0.67 -43.20 -10.73
CA ALA A 144 1.19 -41.95 -11.28
C ALA A 144 0.07 -41.10 -11.93
N VAL A 145 -0.89 -41.71 -12.60
CA VAL A 145 -2.06 -41.00 -13.16
C VAL A 145 -2.93 -40.45 -12.04
N LEU A 146 -3.25 -41.24 -11.00
CA LEU A 146 -4.03 -40.77 -9.83
C LEU A 146 -3.33 -39.61 -9.08
N GLU A 147 -2.01 -39.68 -8.95
CA GLU A 147 -1.21 -38.58 -8.39
C GLU A 147 -1.34 -37.31 -9.23
N ALA A 148 -1.17 -37.43 -10.56
CA ALA A 148 -1.28 -36.30 -11.47
C ALA A 148 -2.71 -35.71 -11.52
N GLU A 149 -3.76 -36.55 -11.44
CA GLU A 149 -5.16 -36.10 -11.34
C GLU A 149 -5.42 -35.37 -10.02
N SER A 150 -4.85 -35.86 -8.91
CA SER A 150 -4.93 -35.18 -7.60
C SER A 150 -4.25 -33.82 -7.64
N ALA A 151 -3.07 -33.72 -8.26
CA ALA A 151 -2.38 -32.45 -8.46
C ALA A 151 -3.17 -31.49 -9.39
N LEU A 152 -3.88 -32.01 -10.40
CA LEU A 152 -4.78 -31.20 -11.22
C LEU A 152 -5.98 -30.68 -10.42
N SER A 153 -6.54 -31.50 -9.54
CA SER A 153 -7.61 -31.09 -8.62
C SER A 153 -7.15 -30.00 -7.66
N GLU A 154 -5.97 -30.17 -7.07
CA GLU A 154 -5.31 -29.16 -6.22
C GLU A 154 -5.18 -27.81 -6.97
N ALA A 155 -4.60 -27.82 -8.18
CA ALA A 155 -4.43 -26.60 -8.97
C ALA A 155 -5.77 -25.89 -9.29
N LYS A 156 -6.86 -26.63 -9.48
CA LYS A 156 -8.20 -26.06 -9.66
C LYS A 156 -8.72 -25.40 -8.38
N HIS A 157 -8.58 -26.07 -7.24
CA HIS A 157 -9.00 -25.51 -5.95
C HIS A 157 -8.17 -24.29 -5.58
N GLU A 158 -6.87 -24.27 -5.86
CA GLU A 158 -6.02 -23.10 -5.69
C GLU A 158 -6.49 -21.89 -6.52
N LEU A 159 -6.92 -22.10 -7.77
CA LEU A 159 -7.49 -21.01 -8.59
C LEU A 159 -8.75 -20.44 -7.94
N GLU A 160 -9.67 -21.29 -7.49
CA GLU A 160 -10.90 -20.82 -6.82
C GLU A 160 -10.58 -20.10 -5.50
N ALA A 161 -9.63 -20.61 -4.70
CA ALA A 161 -9.17 -19.95 -3.47
C ALA A 161 -8.59 -18.56 -3.76
N VAL A 162 -7.79 -18.41 -4.81
CA VAL A 162 -7.25 -17.11 -5.23
C VAL A 162 -8.36 -16.15 -5.67
N LYS A 163 -9.36 -16.59 -6.41
CA LYS A 163 -10.50 -15.74 -6.79
C LYS A 163 -11.27 -15.23 -5.57
N LEU A 164 -11.54 -16.10 -4.61
CA LEU A 164 -12.20 -15.73 -3.36
C LEU A 164 -11.35 -14.74 -2.53
N MET A 165 -10.05 -15.00 -2.41
CA MET A 165 -9.11 -14.11 -1.72
C MET A 165 -9.08 -12.72 -2.36
N LEU A 166 -8.98 -12.63 -3.70
CA LEU A 166 -8.99 -11.34 -4.41
C LEU A 166 -10.31 -10.61 -4.24
N SER A 167 -11.44 -11.32 -4.30
CA SER A 167 -12.77 -10.73 -4.06
C SER A 167 -12.91 -10.18 -2.64
N SER A 168 -12.36 -10.87 -1.64
CA SER A 168 -12.31 -10.41 -0.25
C SER A 168 -11.45 -9.16 -0.10
N ASN A 169 -10.24 -9.18 -0.68
CA ASN A 169 -9.32 -8.02 -0.65
C ASN A 169 -9.92 -6.79 -1.34
N ILE A 170 -10.64 -6.99 -2.46
CA ILE A 170 -11.35 -5.90 -3.14
C ILE A 170 -12.43 -5.31 -2.23
N ARG A 171 -13.23 -6.14 -1.58
CA ARG A 171 -14.28 -5.68 -0.67
C ARG A 171 -13.71 -4.91 0.51
N GLU A 172 -12.63 -5.40 1.10
CA GLU A 172 -11.93 -4.75 2.22
C GLU A 172 -11.42 -3.37 1.81
N ASN A 173 -10.61 -3.29 0.74
CA ASN A 173 -10.06 -2.01 0.29
C ASN A 173 -11.15 -1.03 -0.17
N TYR A 174 -12.21 -1.50 -0.83
CA TYR A 174 -13.36 -0.67 -1.21
C TYR A 174 -14.07 -0.10 0.02
N SER A 175 -14.29 -0.91 1.05
CA SER A 175 -14.89 -0.45 2.31
C SER A 175 -13.99 0.56 3.01
N MET A 176 -12.67 0.35 2.99
CA MET A 176 -11.68 1.28 3.55
C MET A 176 -11.72 2.64 2.81
N ILE A 177 -11.79 2.65 1.47
CA ILE A 177 -11.93 3.89 0.69
C ILE A 177 -13.20 4.63 1.12
N LYS A 178 -14.35 3.95 1.18
CA LYS A 178 -15.62 4.59 1.55
C LYS A 178 -15.64 5.12 2.97
N ALA A 179 -15.01 4.41 3.91
CA ALA A 179 -14.87 4.89 5.29
C ALA A 179 -13.94 6.12 5.35
N ALA A 180 -12.78 6.04 4.68
CA ALA A 180 -11.81 7.12 4.65
C ALA A 180 -12.37 8.40 3.98
N GLU A 181 -13.14 8.27 2.89
CA GLU A 181 -13.83 9.41 2.25
C GLU A 181 -14.76 10.12 3.24
N LYS A 182 -15.59 9.38 3.98
CA LYS A 182 -16.51 9.95 4.99
C LYS A 182 -15.76 10.59 6.16
N LEU A 183 -14.71 9.95 6.65
CA LEU A 183 -13.90 10.47 7.76
C LEU A 183 -13.14 11.73 7.34
N THR A 184 -12.56 11.74 6.15
CA THR A 184 -11.88 12.91 5.61
C THR A 184 -12.83 14.11 5.49
N ASP A 185 -14.06 13.89 5.01
CA ASP A 185 -15.08 14.92 4.95
C ASP A 185 -15.45 15.43 6.36
N LEU A 186 -15.67 14.52 7.32
CA LEU A 186 -15.97 14.85 8.71
C LEU A 186 -14.87 15.70 9.37
N TYR A 187 -13.60 15.36 9.16
CA TYR A 187 -12.48 16.13 9.68
C TYR A 187 -12.39 17.50 8.99
N ARG A 188 -12.40 17.53 7.66
CA ARG A 188 -12.19 18.74 6.87
C ARG A 188 -13.29 19.78 7.06
N ASN A 189 -14.56 19.35 7.01
CA ASN A 189 -15.72 20.22 7.00
C ASN A 189 -16.42 20.34 8.37
N GLY A 190 -16.10 19.45 9.31
CA GLY A 190 -16.70 19.41 10.64
C GLY A 190 -15.75 19.76 11.77
N LEU A 191 -14.82 18.84 12.08
CA LEU A 191 -14.04 18.90 13.31
C LEU A 191 -12.94 19.97 13.30
N ILE A 192 -12.17 20.07 12.22
CA ILE A 192 -11.04 21.02 12.12
C ILE A 192 -11.53 22.48 12.22
N PRO A 193 -12.56 22.92 11.47
CA PRO A 193 -13.06 24.30 11.59
C PRO A 193 -13.60 24.63 12.99
N LYS A 194 -14.27 23.68 13.65
CA LYS A 194 -14.79 23.87 15.00
C LYS A 194 -13.69 23.91 16.06
N ALA A 195 -12.70 23.01 15.93
CA ALA A 195 -11.53 23.02 16.82
C ALA A 195 -10.69 24.29 16.68
N TYR A 196 -10.60 24.84 15.46
CA TYR A 196 -9.95 26.11 15.21
C TYR A 196 -10.68 27.28 15.90
N GLN A 197 -12.01 27.36 15.76
CA GLN A 197 -12.84 28.36 16.43
C GLN A 197 -12.73 28.26 17.97
N ASP A 198 -12.74 27.04 18.51
CA ASP A 198 -12.59 26.78 19.95
C ASP A 198 -11.21 27.21 20.46
N PHE A 199 -10.16 26.96 19.68
CA PHE A 199 -8.83 27.43 19.97
C PHE A 199 -8.72 28.98 19.98
N GLU A 200 -9.32 29.66 18.98
CA GLU A 200 -9.35 31.15 18.96
C GLU A 200 -10.10 31.73 20.14
N LEU A 201 -11.26 31.13 20.53
CA LEU A 201 -12.00 31.54 21.72
C LEU A 201 -11.20 31.33 23.01
N ALA A 202 -10.46 30.22 23.10
CA ALA A 202 -9.60 29.93 24.24
C ALA A 202 -8.45 30.96 24.36
N ILE A 203 -7.83 31.37 23.25
CA ILE A 203 -6.81 32.44 23.24
C ILE A 203 -7.43 33.76 23.74
N SER A 204 -8.59 34.14 23.21
CA SER A 204 -9.27 35.37 23.61
C SER A 204 -9.65 35.37 25.10
N GLY A 205 -10.11 34.22 25.61
CA GLY A 205 -10.39 34.02 27.03
C GLY A 205 -9.16 34.09 27.90
N TYR A 206 -8.04 33.55 27.42
CA TYR A 206 -6.74 33.63 28.14
C TYR A 206 -6.21 35.06 28.24
N VAL A 207 -6.29 35.83 27.16
CA VAL A 207 -5.87 37.26 27.17
C VAL A 207 -6.69 38.07 28.16
N THR A 208 -7.99 37.80 28.28
CA THR A 208 -8.90 38.48 29.21
C THR A 208 -8.87 37.90 30.63
N GLY A 209 -8.02 36.88 30.90
CA GLY A 209 -7.90 36.25 32.22
C GLY A 209 -9.03 35.33 32.63
N LYS A 210 -9.97 35.02 31.73
CA LYS A 210 -11.12 34.12 31.95
C LYS A 210 -10.82 32.66 31.80
N VAL A 211 -9.72 32.31 31.10
CA VAL A 211 -9.34 30.94 30.75
C VAL A 211 -7.87 30.73 31.13
N GLU A 212 -7.54 29.56 31.63
CA GLU A 212 -6.17 29.18 32.02
C GLU A 212 -5.33 28.77 30.76
N ALA A 213 -4.01 28.93 30.87
CA ALA A 213 -3.10 28.55 29.78
C ALA A 213 -3.21 27.09 29.35
N ILE A 214 -3.46 26.20 30.29
CA ILE A 214 -3.63 24.75 29.98
C ILE A 214 -4.80 24.48 29.03
N THR A 215 -5.89 25.25 29.13
CA THR A 215 -7.03 25.12 28.22
C THR A 215 -6.63 25.48 26.80
N VAL A 216 -5.89 26.59 26.60
CA VAL A 216 -5.38 26.99 25.27
C VAL A 216 -4.50 25.91 24.66
N ILE A 217 -3.55 25.38 25.47
CA ILE A 217 -2.65 24.30 25.03
C ILE A 217 -3.43 23.06 24.64
N THR A 218 -4.44 22.67 25.43
CA THR A 218 -5.28 21.50 25.14
C THR A 218 -6.07 21.67 23.84
N ARG A 219 -6.63 22.87 23.58
CA ARG A 219 -7.34 23.16 22.31
C ARG A 219 -6.40 23.13 21.12
N LEU A 220 -5.21 23.68 21.25
CA LEU A 220 -4.18 23.60 20.20
C LEU A 220 -3.81 22.13 19.88
N LYS A 221 -3.57 21.33 20.92
CA LYS A 221 -3.29 19.90 20.74
C LYS A 221 -4.41 19.19 20.00
N SER A 222 -5.67 19.41 20.42
CA SER A 222 -6.84 18.81 19.73
C SER A 222 -6.91 19.22 18.26
N LEU A 223 -6.61 20.46 17.93
CA LEU A 223 -6.57 20.92 16.55
C LEU A 223 -5.48 20.20 15.74
N ILE A 224 -4.27 20.13 16.26
CA ILE A 224 -3.15 19.41 15.62
C ILE A 224 -3.49 17.93 15.44
N ASP A 225 -4.09 17.29 16.44
CA ASP A 225 -4.46 15.87 16.38
C ASP A 225 -5.54 15.62 15.33
N TYR A 226 -6.55 16.50 15.18
CA TYR A 226 -7.54 16.37 14.11
C TYR A 226 -6.95 16.58 12.72
N GLU A 227 -5.98 17.48 12.54
CA GLU A 227 -5.27 17.63 11.28
C GLU A 227 -4.43 16.40 10.94
N LEU A 228 -3.74 15.81 11.92
CA LEU A 228 -2.98 14.57 11.72
C LEU A 228 -3.90 13.39 11.38
N LEU A 229 -5.07 13.30 12.02
CA LEU A 229 -6.05 12.26 11.71
C LEU A 229 -6.64 12.44 10.31
N TYR A 230 -6.90 13.68 9.88
CA TYR A 230 -7.31 13.98 8.50
C TYR A 230 -6.29 13.45 7.49
N TRP A 231 -5.02 13.79 7.65
CA TRP A 231 -3.97 13.33 6.75
C TRP A 231 -3.77 11.82 6.83
N GLY A 232 -3.93 11.22 8.00
CA GLY A 232 -3.91 9.77 8.18
C GLY A 232 -4.98 9.07 7.34
N GLN A 233 -6.24 9.55 7.40
CA GLN A 233 -7.34 8.99 6.61
C GLN A 233 -7.14 9.20 5.10
N PHE A 234 -6.64 10.37 4.71
CA PHE A 234 -6.31 10.65 3.31
C PHE A 234 -5.27 9.64 2.77
N ILE A 235 -4.19 9.40 3.50
CA ILE A 235 -3.14 8.46 3.11
C ILE A 235 -3.68 7.02 3.02
N GLU A 236 -4.49 6.59 3.99
CA GLU A 236 -5.08 5.24 3.95
C GLU A 236 -6.03 5.06 2.76
N ARG A 237 -6.79 6.11 2.39
CA ARG A 237 -7.59 6.11 1.15
C ARG A 237 -6.72 5.88 -0.08
N GLU A 238 -5.66 6.67 -0.25
CA GLU A 238 -4.79 6.59 -1.42
C GLU A 238 -4.07 5.22 -1.51
N LYS A 239 -3.63 4.68 -0.38
CA LYS A 239 -3.08 3.33 -0.32
C LYS A 239 -4.10 2.26 -0.73
N ALA A 240 -5.35 2.39 -0.29
CA ALA A 240 -6.40 1.44 -0.64
C ALA A 240 -6.75 1.54 -2.13
N VAL A 241 -6.77 2.73 -2.71
CA VAL A 241 -6.94 2.94 -4.17
C VAL A 241 -5.79 2.26 -4.94
N ALA A 242 -4.55 2.53 -4.58
CA ALA A 242 -3.39 1.92 -5.24
C ALA A 242 -3.39 0.37 -5.15
N ARG A 243 -3.84 -0.19 -4.02
CA ARG A 243 -4.02 -1.65 -3.88
C ARG A 243 -5.09 -2.19 -4.82
N LEU A 244 -6.23 -1.49 -4.96
CA LEU A 244 -7.29 -1.90 -5.88
C LEU A 244 -6.81 -1.85 -7.33
N GLU A 245 -6.10 -0.81 -7.73
CA GLU A 245 -5.51 -0.68 -9.07
C GLU A 245 -4.53 -1.83 -9.36
N ALA A 246 -3.68 -2.19 -8.40
CA ALA A 246 -2.76 -3.32 -8.52
C ALA A 246 -3.49 -4.67 -8.66
N ILE A 247 -4.58 -4.89 -7.90
CA ILE A 247 -5.37 -6.13 -7.94
C ILE A 247 -6.16 -6.26 -9.24
N THR A 248 -6.75 -5.18 -9.71
CA THR A 248 -7.59 -5.15 -10.91
C THR A 248 -6.79 -5.02 -12.19
N ALA A 249 -5.49 -4.67 -12.10
CA ALA A 249 -4.61 -4.33 -13.21
C ALA A 249 -5.21 -3.23 -14.14
N VAL A 250 -6.01 -2.36 -13.56
CA VAL A 250 -6.55 -1.16 -14.20
C VAL A 250 -5.68 0.00 -13.74
N GLY A 251 -5.13 0.75 -14.68
CA GLY A 251 -4.38 1.97 -14.37
C GLY A 251 -5.26 3.00 -13.64
N PRO A 252 -4.66 4.04 -13.06
CA PRO A 252 -5.41 5.09 -12.38
C PRO A 252 -6.54 5.55 -13.31
N ALA A 253 -7.77 5.56 -12.78
CA ALA A 253 -8.87 6.16 -13.49
C ALA A 253 -8.45 7.61 -13.76
N SER A 254 -7.98 7.88 -14.96
CA SER A 254 -7.75 9.24 -15.44
C SER A 254 -9.13 9.90 -15.46
N GLY A 255 -9.54 10.37 -14.29
CA GLY A 255 -10.64 11.30 -14.18
C GLY A 255 -10.31 12.43 -15.11
N GLY A 256 -11.06 12.48 -16.23
CA GLY A 256 -10.89 13.53 -17.20
C GLY A 256 -10.79 14.86 -16.48
N SER A 257 -9.93 15.71 -16.98
CA SER A 257 -9.74 17.10 -16.57
C SER A 257 -11.09 17.83 -16.53
N ALA A 258 -11.84 17.63 -15.45
CA ALA A 258 -13.05 18.40 -15.16
C ALA A 258 -12.63 19.51 -14.20
N GLY A 259 -12.56 20.72 -14.74
CA GLY A 259 -12.71 21.99 -14.07
C GLY A 259 -12.00 22.14 -12.73
N ALA A 260 -10.80 22.74 -12.76
CA ALA A 260 -10.22 23.37 -11.59
C ALA A 260 -11.14 24.52 -11.15
N ASP A 261 -12.16 24.20 -10.35
CA ASP A 261 -12.91 25.21 -9.64
C ASP A 261 -12.10 25.64 -8.42
N ASN A 262 -11.68 26.87 -8.52
CA ASN A 262 -10.84 27.66 -7.67
C ASN A 262 -11.55 27.94 -6.31
N GLN A 263 -11.50 26.99 -5.37
CA GLN A 263 -11.88 27.24 -3.95
C GLN A 263 -10.70 27.01 -2.99
N HIS A 264 -9.55 27.51 -3.35
CA HIS A 264 -8.30 27.36 -2.60
C HIS A 264 -7.90 28.64 -1.84
N SER A 265 -8.83 29.42 -1.29
CA SER A 265 -8.48 30.72 -0.66
C SER A 265 -8.32 30.69 0.87
N ALA A 266 -8.59 29.57 1.58
CA ALA A 266 -8.56 29.58 3.04
C ALA A 266 -7.23 29.12 3.67
N ARG A 267 -6.46 28.24 3.03
CA ARG A 267 -5.19 27.68 3.57
C ARG A 267 -3.97 28.64 3.59
N PRO A 268 -3.71 29.44 2.54
CA PRO A 268 -2.60 30.39 2.59
C PRO A 268 -2.73 31.44 3.70
N ALA A 269 -3.96 31.77 4.10
CA ALA A 269 -4.23 32.74 5.14
C ALA A 269 -3.88 32.21 6.56
N LEU A 270 -4.02 30.90 6.79
CA LEU A 270 -3.70 30.28 8.09
C LEU A 270 -2.20 30.13 8.29
N GLN A 271 -1.48 29.61 7.31
CA GLN A 271 -0.01 29.50 7.38
C GLN A 271 0.66 30.86 7.47
N ASN A 272 0.18 31.85 6.73
CA ASN A 272 0.71 33.22 6.81
C ASN A 272 0.40 33.90 8.15
N LYS A 273 -0.74 33.62 8.78
CA LYS A 273 -1.05 34.17 10.13
C LYS A 273 -0.21 33.53 11.21
N ILE A 274 0.01 32.21 11.17
CA ILE A 274 0.88 31.51 12.14
C ILE A 274 2.33 31.99 11.97
N GLN A 275 2.82 32.10 10.73
CA GLN A 275 4.16 32.60 10.44
C GLN A 275 4.33 34.08 10.85
N ALA A 276 3.31 34.91 10.68
CA ALA A 276 3.32 36.32 11.10
C ALA A 276 3.35 36.48 12.63
N SER A 277 2.63 35.62 13.35
CA SER A 277 2.66 35.67 14.84
C SER A 277 3.96 35.13 15.43
N VAL A 278 4.62 34.20 14.78
CA VAL A 278 5.95 33.70 15.16
C VAL A 278 7.01 34.78 14.94
N ASN A 279 6.98 35.48 13.80
CA ASN A 279 7.94 36.51 13.43
C ASN A 279 7.75 37.83 14.24
N GLN A 280 6.57 38.09 14.80
CA GLN A 280 6.39 39.23 15.73
C GLN A 280 6.95 38.94 17.11
N GLY A 281 6.92 37.68 17.57
CA GLY A 281 7.53 37.29 18.84
C GLY A 281 9.08 37.27 18.85
N GLU A 282 9.72 37.22 17.68
CA GLU A 282 11.20 37.30 17.56
C GLU A 282 11.75 38.73 17.46
N LYS A 283 10.91 39.73 17.16
CA LYS A 283 11.32 41.13 17.08
C LYS A 283 11.23 41.92 18.40
N GLU A 284 10.65 41.29 19.42
CA GLU A 284 10.53 41.89 20.77
C GLU A 284 11.48 41.26 21.80
N LYS A 285 12.58 40.68 21.35
CA LYS A 285 13.66 40.21 22.23
C LYS A 285 14.93 41.09 22.06
#